data_c4b7f10a727c26003fa209997f3ea0a7
#
_entry.id   c4b7f10a727c26003fa209997f3ea0a7
#
_cell.length_a   1.000
_cell.length_b   1.000
_cell.length_c   1.000
_cell.angle_alpha   90.00
_cell.angle_beta   90.00
_cell.angle_gamma   90.00
#
_symmetry.space_group_name_H-M   'P 1'
#
loop_
_entity.id
_entity.type
_entity.pdbx_description
1 polymer ?
#
loop_
_entity_poly.entity_id
_entity_poly.type
_entity_poly.pdbx_seq_one_letter_code
_entity_poly.pdbx_strand_id
1 'polypeptide(L)'
;MKSRSGETIKLTSIDELLGVVNEESAMEIEINRIHAFKDHPFKVLDDEKMADLIESVKSNGVLTPVLLRSDGEDGYEMISGHRRMHAAAIAGLETIPAIVRELSDDDAVIAMVDANIQREELLPSEKGFAYKMKLDAIKRQDRKSVV
;
A
#
# COMPACT_ATOMS: atom_id res chain seq x y z
N MET A 1 10.58 -29.37 -19.05
CA MET A 1 10.31 -28.93 -18.59
C MET A 1 9.62 -28.09 -18.98
N LYS A 2 9.33 -27.60 -19.35
CA LYS A 2 8.71 -26.76 -19.65
C LYS A 2 7.37 -26.68 -19.47
N SER A 3 6.58 -27.37 -19.35
CA SER A 3 5.15 -27.30 -19.24
C SER A 3 4.67 -26.55 -18.03
N ARG A 4 5.44 -26.53 -17.02
CA ARG A 4 4.97 -25.85 -15.83
C ARG A 4 4.82 -24.35 -16.00
N SER A 5 5.47 -23.78 -16.99
CA SER A 5 5.38 -22.33 -17.14
C SER A 5 3.97 -21.90 -17.53
N GLY A 6 3.25 -22.74 -18.28
CA GLY A 6 1.89 -22.39 -18.63
C GLY A 6 0.98 -22.33 -17.43
N GLU A 7 1.14 -23.25 -16.52
CA GLU A 7 0.33 -23.28 -15.33
C GLU A 7 0.62 -22.09 -14.43
N THR A 8 1.88 -21.74 -14.34
CA THR A 8 2.28 -20.60 -13.53
C THR A 8 1.64 -19.32 -14.06
N ILE A 9 1.59 -19.19 -15.36
CA ILE A 9 1.03 -18.01 -15.97
C ILE A 9 -0.43 -17.82 -15.60
N LYS A 10 -1.19 -18.89 -15.59
CA LYS A 10 -2.60 -18.79 -15.26
C LYS A 10 -2.81 -18.28 -13.85
N LEU A 11 -2.08 -18.81 -12.89
CA LEU A 11 -2.20 -18.37 -11.53
C LEU A 11 -1.81 -16.92 -11.40
N THR A 12 -0.75 -16.54 -12.10
CA THR A 12 -0.28 -15.16 -12.05
C THR A 12 -1.34 -14.21 -12.56
N SER A 13 -2.08 -14.60 -13.59
CA SER A 13 -3.11 -13.72 -14.12
C SER A 13 -4.16 -13.39 -13.10
N ILE A 14 -4.59 -14.35 -12.33
CA ILE A 14 -5.60 -14.12 -11.31
C ILE A 14 -5.06 -13.18 -10.25
N ASP A 15 -3.84 -13.40 -9.83
CA ASP A 15 -3.21 -12.57 -8.84
C ASP A 15 -3.10 -11.15 -9.33
N GLU A 16 -2.75 -10.96 -10.58
CA GLU A 16 -2.65 -9.63 -11.14
C GLU A 16 -4.00 -8.92 -11.17
N LEU A 17 -5.04 -9.64 -11.48
CA LEU A 17 -6.37 -9.05 -11.50
C LEU A 17 -6.81 -8.61 -10.11
N LEU A 18 -6.44 -9.36 -9.10
CA LEU A 18 -6.79 -9.03 -7.73
C LEU A 18 -5.85 -8.01 -7.12
N GLY A 19 -4.81 -7.62 -7.84
CA GLY A 19 -3.85 -6.68 -7.29
C GLY A 19 -2.91 -7.29 -6.28
N VAL A 20 -2.80 -8.60 -6.29
CA VAL A 20 -1.88 -9.28 -5.38
C VAL A 20 -0.46 -8.99 -5.79
N VAL A 21 0.36 -8.72 -4.80
CA VAL A 21 1.73 -8.32 -5.01
C VAL A 21 2.57 -9.53 -5.37
N ASN A 22 3.32 -9.40 -6.46
CA ASN A 22 4.28 -10.41 -6.87
C ASN A 22 5.63 -10.04 -6.28
N GLU A 23 6.22 -10.96 -5.53
CA GLU A 23 7.49 -10.68 -4.87
C GLU A 23 8.58 -10.28 -5.84
N GLU A 24 8.50 -10.79 -7.05
CA GLU A 24 9.51 -10.46 -8.06
C GLU A 24 9.44 -9.01 -8.50
N SER A 25 8.31 -8.36 -8.26
CA SER A 25 8.16 -6.94 -8.61
C SER A 25 8.64 -6.02 -7.50
N ALA A 26 8.94 -6.57 -6.34
CA ALA A 26 9.32 -5.75 -5.20
C ALA A 26 10.77 -5.30 -5.34
N MET A 27 11.04 -4.09 -4.87
CA MET A 27 12.39 -3.55 -4.83
C MET A 27 12.59 -2.87 -3.50
N GLU A 28 13.85 -2.72 -3.10
CA GLU A 28 14.18 -2.07 -1.83
C GLU A 28 14.20 -0.57 -2.05
N ILE A 29 13.40 0.13 -1.29
CA ILE A 29 13.32 1.58 -1.37
C ILE A 29 13.73 2.16 -0.03
N GLU A 30 14.55 3.20 -0.06
CA GLU A 30 14.97 3.86 1.17
C GLU A 30 13.76 4.49 1.86
N ILE A 31 13.64 4.22 3.15
CA ILE A 31 12.48 4.71 3.91
C ILE A 31 12.39 6.22 3.89
N ASN A 32 13.54 6.90 3.91
CA ASN A 32 13.52 8.36 3.94
C ASN A 32 13.08 9.00 2.62
N ARG A 33 12.89 8.21 1.58
CA ARG A 33 12.36 8.72 0.31
C ARG A 33 10.85 8.53 0.20
N ILE A 34 10.23 7.97 1.22
CA ILE A 34 8.81 7.66 1.21
C ILE A 34 8.08 8.63 2.13
N HIS A 35 7.00 9.22 1.64
CA HIS A 35 6.20 10.10 2.47
C HIS A 35 4.75 9.59 2.50
N ALA A 36 4.01 10.02 3.51
CA ALA A 36 2.65 9.58 3.70
C ALA A 36 1.74 10.12 2.61
N PHE A 37 0.67 9.39 2.32
CA PHE A 37 -0.34 9.84 1.38
C PHE A 37 -0.97 11.12 1.91
N LYS A 38 -1.16 12.09 1.03
CA LYS A 38 -1.76 13.35 1.42
C LYS A 38 -3.18 13.10 1.94
N ASP A 39 -3.50 13.73 3.07
CA ASP A 39 -4.83 13.61 3.68
C ASP A 39 -5.17 12.17 4.06
N HIS A 40 -4.17 11.38 4.38
CA HIS A 40 -4.36 9.99 4.81
C HIS A 40 -5.24 9.98 6.06
N PRO A 41 -6.41 9.32 6.02
CA PRO A 41 -7.37 9.39 7.12
C PRO A 41 -7.16 8.36 8.22
N PHE A 42 -6.25 7.42 8.02
CA PHE A 42 -6.07 6.30 8.94
C PHE A 42 -4.89 6.57 9.85
N LYS A 43 -5.09 6.30 11.13
CA LYS A 43 -4.03 6.54 12.12
C LYS A 43 -3.22 5.28 12.33
N VAL A 44 -1.93 5.46 12.56
CA VAL A 44 -1.04 4.39 12.96
C VAL A 44 -0.89 4.50 14.46
N LEU A 45 -1.33 3.46 15.16
CA LEU A 45 -1.34 3.46 16.62
C LEU A 45 -0.13 2.70 17.15
N ASP A 46 0.44 3.22 18.24
CA ASP A 46 1.52 2.54 18.95
C ASP A 46 0.94 1.73 20.10
N ASP A 47 0.24 0.65 19.73
CA ASP A 47 -0.38 -0.23 20.69
C ASP A 47 0.38 -1.56 20.76
N GLU A 48 -0.21 -2.53 21.45
CA GLU A 48 0.44 -3.84 21.60
C GLU A 48 0.66 -4.52 20.24
N LYS A 49 -0.30 -4.36 19.34
CA LYS A 49 -0.16 -4.96 18.01
C LYS A 49 1.00 -4.34 17.25
N MET A 50 1.20 -3.04 17.43
CA MET A 50 2.34 -2.38 16.80
C MET A 50 3.65 -2.88 17.44
N ALA A 51 3.68 -3.04 18.74
CA ALA A 51 4.88 -3.57 19.40
C ALA A 51 5.22 -4.96 18.87
N ASP A 52 4.22 -5.81 18.69
CA ASP A 52 4.43 -7.14 18.15
C ASP A 52 4.95 -7.07 16.72
N LEU A 53 4.40 -6.17 15.94
CA LEU A 53 4.84 -5.99 14.56
C LEU A 53 6.29 -5.53 14.51
N ILE A 54 6.67 -4.60 15.38
CA ILE A 54 8.04 -4.12 15.44
C ILE A 54 9.00 -5.27 15.77
N GLU A 55 8.62 -6.12 16.73
CA GLU A 55 9.47 -7.26 17.07
C GLU A 55 9.59 -8.23 15.90
N SER A 56 8.49 -8.46 15.20
CA SER A 56 8.51 -9.32 14.02
C SER A 56 9.43 -8.75 12.95
N VAL A 57 9.34 -7.45 12.73
CA VAL A 57 10.18 -6.80 11.72
C VAL A 57 11.66 -6.87 12.11
N LYS A 58 11.97 -6.71 13.39
CA LYS A 58 13.34 -6.84 13.86
C LYS A 58 13.90 -8.23 13.62
N SER A 59 13.05 -9.25 13.79
CA SER A 59 13.50 -10.64 13.66
C SER A 59 13.54 -11.12 12.23
N ASN A 60 12.54 -10.73 11.43
CA ASN A 60 12.33 -11.32 10.11
C ASN A 60 12.35 -10.32 8.97
N GLY A 61 12.45 -9.03 9.28
CA GLY A 61 12.32 -8.00 8.26
C GLY A 61 10.87 -7.84 7.84
N VAL A 62 10.66 -7.03 6.81
CA VAL A 62 9.32 -6.82 6.26
C VAL A 62 9.12 -7.84 5.16
N LEU A 63 8.20 -8.77 5.37
CA LEU A 63 7.99 -9.86 4.44
C LEU A 63 7.05 -9.52 3.31
N THR A 64 6.08 -8.64 3.55
CA THR A 64 5.12 -8.25 2.54
C THR A 64 5.46 -6.83 2.07
N PRO A 65 5.67 -6.64 0.76
CA PRO A 65 6.02 -5.30 0.26
C PRO A 65 4.92 -4.28 0.50
N VAL A 66 5.30 -3.03 0.66
CA VAL A 66 4.37 -1.92 0.70
C VAL A 66 4.09 -1.45 -0.72
N LEU A 67 3.00 -0.73 -0.89
CA LEU A 67 2.62 -0.22 -2.20
C LEU A 67 2.86 1.29 -2.22
N LEU A 68 3.62 1.73 -3.22
CA LEU A 68 3.99 3.12 -3.39
C LEU A 68 3.65 3.58 -4.80
N ARG A 69 3.59 4.89 -4.98
CA ARG A 69 3.62 5.46 -6.33
C ARG A 69 4.68 6.55 -6.36
N SER A 70 5.26 6.75 -7.53
CA SER A 70 6.24 7.81 -7.70
C SER A 70 5.55 9.17 -7.62
N ASP A 71 6.19 10.13 -6.93
CA ASP A 71 5.62 11.47 -6.85
C ASP A 71 6.24 12.40 -7.91
N GLY A 72 7.07 11.85 -8.79
CA GLY A 72 7.64 12.61 -9.88
C GLY A 72 8.93 13.31 -9.54
N GLU A 73 9.42 13.20 -8.30
CA GLU A 73 10.61 13.92 -7.86
C GLU A 73 11.51 13.06 -7.01
N ASP A 74 11.87 11.89 -7.47
CA ASP A 74 12.79 11.06 -6.71
C ASP A 74 12.22 10.57 -5.38
N GLY A 75 10.98 10.86 -5.08
CA GLY A 75 10.31 10.42 -3.88
C GLY A 75 9.16 9.51 -4.20
N TYR A 76 8.57 8.97 -3.14
CA TYR A 76 7.46 8.03 -3.28
C TYR A 76 6.38 8.35 -2.27
N GLU A 77 5.13 8.21 -2.71
CA GLU A 77 3.99 8.39 -1.83
C GLU A 77 3.46 7.03 -1.44
N MET A 78 3.23 6.84 -0.13
CA MET A 78 2.76 5.57 0.40
C MET A 78 1.28 5.39 0.12
N ILE A 79 0.93 4.33 -0.59
CA ILE A 79 -0.46 4.00 -0.85
C ILE A 79 -0.97 3.01 0.20
N SER A 80 -0.17 2.00 0.50
CA SER A 80 -0.59 0.93 1.40
C SER A 80 0.62 0.43 2.17
N GLY A 81 0.40 0.05 3.43
CA GLY A 81 1.47 -0.49 4.25
C GLY A 81 2.01 0.47 5.29
N HIS A 82 1.21 1.45 5.69
CA HIS A 82 1.65 2.47 6.65
C HIS A 82 2.12 1.86 7.96
N ARG A 83 1.43 0.81 8.44
CA ARG A 83 1.84 0.17 9.69
C ARG A 83 3.18 -0.53 9.55
N ARG A 84 3.39 -1.20 8.42
CA ARG A 84 4.67 -1.89 8.18
C ARG A 84 5.81 -0.90 8.10
N MET A 85 5.57 0.24 7.44
CA MET A 85 6.61 1.24 7.35
C MET A 85 6.93 1.85 8.71
N HIS A 86 5.89 2.13 9.51
CA HIS A 86 6.10 2.67 10.85
C HIS A 86 6.94 1.70 11.67
N ALA A 87 6.60 0.40 11.62
CA ALA A 87 7.35 -0.60 12.36
C ALA A 87 8.78 -0.72 11.84
N ALA A 88 8.97 -0.65 10.53
CA ALA A 88 10.31 -0.74 9.96
C ALA A 88 11.19 0.43 10.39
N ALA A 89 10.62 1.62 10.41
CA ALA A 89 11.37 2.81 10.83
C ALA A 89 11.80 2.70 12.29
N ILE A 90 10.88 2.26 13.16
CA ILE A 90 11.21 2.09 14.57
C ILE A 90 12.23 0.98 14.77
N ALA A 91 12.11 -0.09 13.96
CA ALA A 91 13.07 -1.20 14.06
C ALA A 91 14.46 -0.84 13.55
N GLY A 92 14.61 0.31 12.91
CA GLY A 92 15.92 0.78 12.47
C GLY A 92 16.29 0.35 11.06
N LEU A 93 15.34 -0.09 10.26
CA LEU A 93 15.65 -0.47 8.88
C LEU A 93 15.87 0.77 8.03
N GLU A 94 16.78 0.67 7.07
CA GLU A 94 17.04 1.79 6.16
C GLU A 94 16.19 1.68 4.90
N THR A 95 15.84 0.47 4.50
CA THR A 95 15.03 0.23 3.31
C THR A 95 13.87 -0.67 3.64
N ILE A 96 12.88 -0.67 2.75
CA ILE A 96 11.71 -1.51 2.90
C ILE A 96 11.36 -2.06 1.53
N PRO A 97 10.96 -3.33 1.44
CA PRO A 97 10.53 -3.85 0.14
C PRO A 97 9.24 -3.17 -0.27
N ALA A 98 9.19 -2.77 -1.52
CA ALA A 98 8.07 -1.98 -2.02
C ALA A 98 7.80 -2.30 -3.48
N ILE A 99 6.55 -2.12 -3.86
CA ILE A 99 6.16 -2.18 -5.25
C ILE A 99 5.71 -0.79 -5.65
N VAL A 100 6.28 -0.28 -6.74
CA VAL A 100 5.96 1.05 -7.22
C VAL A 100 5.05 0.91 -8.43
N ARG A 101 3.89 1.55 -8.36
CA ARG A 101 2.93 1.54 -9.45
C ARG A 101 2.63 2.96 -9.87
N GLU A 102 2.27 3.10 -11.14
CA GLU A 102 1.85 4.40 -11.64
C GLU A 102 0.35 4.50 -11.48
N LEU A 103 -0.08 5.44 -10.66
CA LEU A 103 -1.48 5.65 -10.35
C LEU A 103 -1.80 7.13 -10.46
N SER A 104 -2.95 7.45 -11.04
CA SER A 104 -3.44 8.82 -11.00
C SER A 104 -3.79 9.18 -9.56
N ASP A 105 -4.01 10.47 -9.31
CA ASP A 105 -4.38 10.90 -7.97
C ASP A 105 -5.64 10.20 -7.49
N ASP A 106 -6.64 10.10 -8.36
CA ASP A 106 -7.90 9.47 -7.97
C ASP A 106 -7.76 7.98 -7.77
N ASP A 107 -7.02 7.31 -8.64
CA ASP A 107 -6.77 5.87 -8.46
C ASP A 107 -6.00 5.60 -7.18
N ALA A 108 -5.08 6.49 -6.84
CA ALA A 108 -4.31 6.35 -5.61
C ALA A 108 -5.22 6.46 -4.38
N VAL A 109 -6.16 7.41 -4.39
CA VAL A 109 -7.11 7.55 -3.30
C VAL A 109 -7.93 6.27 -3.15
N ILE A 110 -8.47 5.76 -4.25
CA ILE A 110 -9.28 4.57 -4.22
C ILE A 110 -8.47 3.38 -3.69
N ALA A 111 -7.26 3.21 -4.18
CA ALA A 111 -6.41 2.10 -3.75
C ALA A 111 -6.07 2.21 -2.26
N MET A 112 -5.77 3.42 -1.79
CA MET A 112 -5.43 3.63 -0.39
C MET A 112 -6.61 3.31 0.51
N VAL A 113 -7.80 3.78 0.16
CA VAL A 113 -8.99 3.52 0.95
C VAL A 113 -9.30 2.03 0.96
N ASP A 114 -9.29 1.39 -0.22
CA ASP A 114 -9.62 -0.03 -0.30
C ASP A 114 -8.65 -0.88 0.49
N ALA A 115 -7.38 -0.51 0.52
CA ALA A 115 -6.38 -1.27 1.26
C ALA A 115 -6.58 -1.19 2.76
N ASN A 116 -7.23 -0.13 3.26
CA ASN A 116 -7.34 0.10 4.70
C ASN A 116 -8.74 -0.10 5.26
N ILE A 117 -9.77 -0.11 4.42
CA ILE A 117 -11.15 -0.12 4.90
C ILE A 117 -11.53 -1.42 5.60
N GLN A 118 -10.76 -2.48 5.37
CA GLN A 118 -11.03 -3.78 5.96
C GLN A 118 -10.54 -3.90 7.41
N ARG A 119 -9.83 -2.90 7.90
CA ARG A 119 -9.28 -2.97 9.25
C ARG A 119 -10.40 -2.87 10.27
N GLU A 120 -10.40 -3.78 11.23
CA GLU A 120 -11.46 -3.84 12.23
C GLU A 120 -11.35 -2.74 13.26
N GLU A 121 -10.15 -2.24 13.49
CA GLU A 121 -9.95 -1.23 14.53
C GLU A 121 -10.18 0.19 14.05
N LEU A 122 -10.74 0.37 12.85
CA LEU A 122 -11.03 1.70 12.36
C LEU A 122 -12.18 2.33 13.14
N LEU A 123 -12.01 3.59 13.49
CA LEU A 123 -13.07 4.35 14.12
C LEU A 123 -14.16 4.67 13.08
N PRO A 124 -15.42 4.79 13.51
CA PRO A 124 -16.48 5.16 12.56
C PRO A 124 -16.19 6.45 11.82
N SER A 125 -15.57 7.43 12.48
CA SER A 125 -15.22 8.69 11.82
C SER A 125 -14.16 8.47 10.74
N GLU A 126 -13.21 7.58 10.99
CA GLU A 126 -12.21 7.27 9.99
C GLU A 126 -12.83 6.60 8.78
N LYS A 127 -13.76 5.66 9.02
CA LYS A 127 -14.45 5.00 7.92
C LYS A 127 -15.27 5.98 7.10
N GLY A 128 -15.99 6.88 7.79
CA GLY A 128 -16.82 7.86 7.09
C GLY A 128 -16.00 8.77 6.21
N PHE A 129 -14.89 9.27 6.72
CA PHE A 129 -14.02 10.14 5.95
C PHE A 129 -13.42 9.40 4.76
N ALA A 130 -12.99 8.16 4.99
CA ALA A 130 -12.39 7.35 3.92
C ALA A 130 -13.39 7.08 2.81
N TYR A 131 -14.62 6.72 3.16
CA TYR A 131 -15.65 6.48 2.15
C TYR A 131 -15.93 7.74 1.34
N LYS A 132 -15.94 8.90 2.02
CA LYS A 132 -16.16 10.15 1.33
C LYS A 132 -15.04 10.42 0.34
N MET A 133 -13.80 10.21 0.75
CA MET A 133 -12.66 10.40 -0.14
C MET A 133 -12.79 9.50 -1.37
N LYS A 134 -13.16 8.24 -1.15
CA LYS A 134 -13.30 7.31 -2.26
C LYS A 134 -14.41 7.73 -3.21
N LEU A 135 -15.57 8.12 -2.67
CA LEU A 135 -16.68 8.56 -3.50
C LEU A 135 -16.31 9.78 -4.33
N ASP A 136 -15.63 10.73 -3.70
CA ASP A 136 -15.22 11.94 -4.42
C ASP A 136 -14.26 11.59 -5.56
N ALA A 137 -13.34 10.64 -5.31
CA ALA A 137 -12.41 10.21 -6.35
C ALA A 137 -13.15 9.54 -7.50
N ILE A 138 -14.12 8.70 -7.19
CA ILE A 138 -14.90 8.02 -8.22
C ILE A 138 -15.67 9.03 -9.05
N LYS A 139 -16.25 10.02 -8.40
CA LYS A 139 -17.01 11.05 -9.10
C LYS A 139 -16.12 11.86 -10.04
N ARG A 140 -14.91 12.16 -9.60
CA ARG A 140 -13.98 12.88 -10.46
C ARG A 140 -13.61 12.07 -11.70
N GLN A 141 -13.44 10.76 -11.52
CA GLN A 141 -13.15 9.89 -12.66
C GLN A 141 -14.32 9.84 -13.64
N ASP A 142 -15.54 9.76 -13.12
CA ASP A 142 -16.72 9.75 -13.97
C ASP A 142 -16.80 11.03 -14.80
N ARG A 143 -16.52 12.17 -14.18
CA ARG A 143 -16.56 13.43 -14.92
C ARG A 143 -15.51 13.46 -16.01
N LYS A 144 -14.34 12.90 -15.76
CA LYS A 144 -13.30 12.85 -16.77
C LYS A 144 -13.66 11.96 -17.94
N SER A 145 -14.34 10.85 -17.65
CA SER A 145 -14.68 9.91 -18.72
C SER A 145 -15.86 10.35 -19.55
N VAL A 146 -16.61 11.34 -19.11
CA VAL A 146 -17.76 11.83 -19.87
C VAL A 146 -17.34 12.75 -21.00
N VAL A 147 -16.19 13.31 -20.97
CA VAL A 147 -15.70 14.24 -22.01
C VAL A 147 -15.50 13.62 -23.41
#